data_7585cd3ed6a99b9ffba0c3adce8dcd26
#
_entry.id   7585cd3ed6a99b9ffba0c3adce8dcd26
#
_cell.length_a   1.000
_cell.length_b   1.000
_cell.length_c   1.000
_cell.angle_alpha   90.00
_cell.angle_beta   90.00
_cell.angle_gamma   90.00
#
_symmetry.space_group_name_H-M   'P 1'
#
loop_
_entity.id
_entity.type
_entity.pdbx_description
1 polymer ?
#
loop_
_entity_poly.entity_id
_entity_poly.type
_entity_poly.pdbx_seq_one_letter_code
_entity_poly.pdbx_strand_id
1 'polypeptide(L)'
;FIEKPFETKKLLHIIQKNLLELKQKVTINNYRNQISFHSKINKIGFNKIIDNYFEKIIKIKPNSSILLYGPSGVGKNYIANYIHMTLSSNNPDTFINMNENLMNESDLLKFSSLHSYFTIYFNDFENFNKLEILNYFDLVKKNKINASIIFDSKSPDLDDIILKNIDYKFHLKPLMERKNEIMQLFKYYFDTFSQKKFEKLINIDSSIENLLTKHNWPGNVFELMNL
;
A
#
# COMPACT_ATOMS: atom_id res chain seq x y z
N PHE A 1 13.00 31.75 16.55
CA PHE A 1 14.11 32.48 17.16
C PHE A 1 14.55 31.73 18.40
N ILE A 2 15.85 31.44 18.54
CA ILE A 2 16.43 30.77 19.71
C ILE A 2 17.39 31.80 20.34
N GLU A 3 17.10 32.16 21.58
CA GLU A 3 17.94 33.12 22.33
C GLU A 3 19.23 32.46 22.88
N LYS A 4 20.34 33.19 22.88
CA LYS A 4 21.59 32.75 23.50
C LYS A 4 21.61 33.12 24.99
N PRO A 5 22.16 32.23 25.86
CA PRO A 5 22.87 30.97 25.62
C PRO A 5 21.94 29.79 25.37
N PHE A 6 22.37 28.87 24.47
CA PHE A 6 21.58 27.70 24.09
C PHE A 6 21.65 26.62 25.19
N GLU A 7 20.49 26.25 25.72
CA GLU A 7 20.39 25.01 26.47
C GLU A 7 20.36 23.82 25.48
N THR A 8 21.39 22.99 25.52
CA THR A 8 21.59 21.85 24.62
C THR A 8 20.37 20.93 24.56
N LYS A 9 19.67 20.76 25.69
CA LYS A 9 18.45 19.96 25.78
C LYS A 9 17.28 20.57 25.00
N LYS A 10 17.09 21.89 25.06
CA LYS A 10 16.04 22.58 24.30
C LYS A 10 16.33 22.53 22.80
N LEU A 11 17.59 22.69 22.41
CA LEU A 11 18.01 22.60 21.01
C LEU A 11 17.74 21.19 20.44
N LEU A 12 18.13 20.14 21.16
CA LEU A 12 17.88 18.76 20.77
C LEU A 12 16.38 18.48 20.65
N HIS A 13 15.57 18.97 21.57
CA HIS A 13 14.11 18.80 21.50
C HIS A 13 13.49 19.48 20.26
N ILE A 14 13.94 20.71 19.93
CA ILE A 14 13.48 21.43 18.74
C ILE A 14 13.92 20.71 17.46
N ILE A 15 15.16 20.22 17.40
CA ILE A 15 15.66 19.45 16.26
C ILE A 15 14.86 18.15 16.08
N GLN A 16 14.64 17.40 17.15
CA GLN A 16 13.84 16.15 17.11
C GLN A 16 12.41 16.42 16.66
N LYS A 17 11.77 17.47 17.18
CA LYS A 17 10.42 17.88 16.78
C LYS A 17 10.37 18.23 15.29
N ASN A 18 11.31 19.06 14.80
CA ASN A 18 11.37 19.45 13.39
C ASN A 18 11.67 18.27 12.47
N LEU A 19 12.53 17.33 12.87
CA LEU A 19 12.80 16.10 12.12
C LEU A 19 11.55 15.21 12.05
N LEU A 20 10.78 15.11 13.13
CA LEU A 20 9.52 14.37 13.15
C LEU A 20 8.49 15.00 12.21
N GLU A 21 8.35 16.34 12.26
CA GLU A 21 7.44 17.08 11.37
C GLU A 21 7.87 16.96 9.89
N LEU A 22 9.18 16.98 9.60
CA LEU A 22 9.69 16.75 8.24
C LEU A 22 9.43 15.33 7.76
N LYS A 23 9.67 14.32 8.60
CA LYS A 23 9.32 12.93 8.29
C LYS A 23 7.83 12.77 8.00
N GLN A 24 6.97 13.37 8.83
CA GLN A 24 5.51 13.36 8.61
C GLN A 24 5.12 14.06 7.31
N LYS A 25 5.70 15.23 6.99
CA LYS A 25 5.44 15.94 5.73
C LYS A 25 5.89 15.15 4.49
N VAL A 26 7.06 14.49 4.55
CA VAL A 26 7.54 13.62 3.47
C VAL A 26 6.59 12.43 3.29
N THR A 27 6.18 11.82 4.39
CA THR A 27 5.20 10.73 4.39
C THR A 27 3.87 11.19 3.80
N ILE A 28 3.32 12.31 4.24
CA ILE A 28 2.06 12.90 3.72
C ILE A 28 2.19 13.23 2.22
N ASN A 29 3.30 13.79 1.75
CA ASN A 29 3.50 14.08 0.34
C ASN A 29 3.62 12.80 -0.52
N ASN A 30 4.27 11.77 -0.01
CA ASN A 30 4.32 10.47 -0.68
C ASN A 30 2.91 9.86 -0.77
N TYR A 31 2.10 9.96 0.28
CA TYR A 31 0.70 9.53 0.26
C TYR A 31 -0.17 10.39 -0.67
N ARG A 32 -0.05 11.71 -0.66
CA ARG A 32 -0.76 12.59 -1.60
C ARG A 32 -0.43 12.27 -3.05
N ASN A 33 0.82 11.96 -3.36
CA ASN A 33 1.23 11.52 -4.69
C ASN A 33 0.62 10.15 -5.06
N GLN A 34 0.55 9.22 -4.11
CA GLN A 34 -0.15 7.93 -4.30
C GLN A 34 -1.66 8.14 -4.51
N ILE A 35 -2.30 9.05 -3.78
CA ILE A 35 -3.74 9.35 -3.90
C ILE A 35 -4.06 10.03 -5.22
N SER A 36 -3.23 10.99 -5.66
CA SER A 36 -3.41 11.61 -6.98
C SER A 36 -3.25 10.57 -8.10
N PHE A 37 -2.43 9.58 -7.87
CA PHE A 37 -2.29 8.39 -8.70
C PHE A 37 -3.60 7.56 -8.68
N HIS A 38 -4.17 7.27 -7.51
CA HIS A 38 -5.42 6.51 -7.37
C HIS A 38 -6.65 7.22 -7.94
N SER A 39 -6.78 8.53 -7.74
CA SER A 39 -7.89 9.30 -8.31
C SER A 39 -7.86 9.35 -9.84
N LYS A 40 -6.67 9.27 -10.44
CA LYS A 40 -6.48 9.16 -11.89
C LYS A 40 -6.77 7.75 -12.41
N ILE A 41 -6.46 6.72 -11.63
CA ILE A 41 -6.71 5.31 -11.97
C ILE A 41 -8.22 5.06 -12.15
N ASN A 42 -9.05 5.57 -11.26
CA ASN A 42 -10.52 5.44 -11.37
C ASN A 42 -11.10 6.07 -12.65
N LYS A 43 -10.37 6.96 -13.33
CA LYS A 43 -10.81 7.60 -14.58
C LYS A 43 -10.39 6.86 -15.87
N ILE A 44 -9.44 5.89 -15.82
CA ILE A 44 -8.77 5.39 -17.04
C ILE A 44 -8.87 3.87 -17.25
N GLY A 45 -9.88 3.21 -16.71
CA GLY A 45 -10.12 1.78 -17.07
C GLY A 45 -9.23 0.75 -16.35
N PHE A 46 -8.54 1.14 -15.28
CA PHE A 46 -7.87 0.24 -14.35
C PHE A 46 -8.87 -0.69 -13.63
N ASN A 47 -10.16 -0.43 -13.81
CA ASN A 47 -11.26 -1.20 -13.27
C ASN A 47 -11.15 -2.69 -13.61
N LYS A 48 -10.68 -3.06 -14.82
CA LYS A 48 -10.57 -4.48 -15.21
C LYS A 48 -9.54 -5.28 -14.40
N ILE A 49 -8.46 -4.65 -13.92
CA ILE A 49 -7.46 -5.33 -13.08
C ILE A 49 -8.03 -5.59 -11.70
N ILE A 50 -8.81 -4.62 -11.20
CA ILE A 50 -9.52 -4.73 -9.94
C ILE A 50 -10.76 -5.61 -10.09
N ASP A 51 -11.38 -5.68 -11.27
CA ASP A 51 -12.63 -6.45 -11.50
C ASP A 51 -12.49 -7.90 -11.02
N ASN A 52 -11.33 -8.53 -11.23
CA ASN A 52 -11.06 -9.88 -10.72
C ASN A 52 -11.09 -9.99 -9.19
N TYR A 53 -10.85 -8.88 -8.49
CA TYR A 53 -10.81 -8.82 -7.02
C TYR A 53 -11.96 -8.00 -6.46
N PHE A 54 -12.58 -7.13 -7.26
CA PHE A 54 -13.58 -6.16 -6.85
C PHE A 54 -14.75 -6.80 -6.08
N GLU A 55 -15.36 -7.84 -6.64
CA GLU A 55 -16.47 -8.54 -5.99
C GLU A 55 -16.11 -9.14 -4.62
N LYS A 56 -14.83 -9.48 -4.42
CA LYS A 56 -14.33 -9.99 -3.15
C LYS A 56 -14.02 -8.84 -2.20
N ILE A 57 -13.44 -7.75 -2.71
CA ILE A 57 -13.05 -6.59 -1.91
C ILE A 57 -14.27 -5.89 -1.32
N ILE A 58 -15.35 -5.71 -2.07
CA ILE A 58 -16.59 -5.08 -1.57
C ILE A 58 -17.29 -5.88 -0.46
N LYS A 59 -16.93 -7.16 -0.29
CA LYS A 59 -17.46 -8.03 0.77
C LYS A 59 -16.62 -7.99 2.04
N ILE A 60 -15.46 -7.33 2.02
CA ILE A 60 -14.60 -7.19 3.19
C ILE A 60 -15.31 -6.30 4.22
N LYS A 61 -15.36 -6.78 5.45
CA LYS A 61 -15.90 -6.01 6.57
C LYS A 61 -14.80 -5.14 7.21
N PRO A 62 -15.13 -3.96 7.74
CA PRO A 62 -14.20 -3.25 8.62
C PRO A 62 -13.71 -4.12 9.77
N ASN A 63 -12.53 -3.83 10.30
CA ASN A 63 -11.90 -4.57 11.40
C ASN A 63 -11.52 -6.03 11.05
N SER A 64 -11.33 -6.29 9.78
CA SER A 64 -10.87 -7.60 9.30
C SER A 64 -9.37 -7.65 9.10
N SER A 65 -8.84 -8.87 9.14
CA SER A 65 -7.44 -9.18 8.84
C SER A 65 -7.35 -9.81 7.46
N ILE A 66 -6.50 -9.26 6.61
CA ILE A 66 -6.43 -9.59 5.19
C ILE A 66 -5.00 -9.98 4.82
N LEU A 67 -4.85 -11.10 4.12
CA LEU A 67 -3.59 -11.54 3.53
C LEU A 67 -3.62 -11.33 2.02
N LEU A 68 -2.68 -10.53 1.52
CA LEU A 68 -2.38 -10.38 0.10
C LEU A 68 -1.11 -11.18 -0.20
N TYR A 69 -1.16 -12.17 -1.07
CA TYR A 69 0.03 -12.96 -1.37
C TYR A 69 0.25 -13.14 -2.87
N GLY A 70 1.51 -13.26 -3.25
CA GLY A 70 1.98 -13.39 -4.62
C GLY A 70 3.37 -12.81 -4.81
N PRO A 71 3.98 -13.01 -5.99
CA PRO A 71 5.35 -12.58 -6.26
C PRO A 71 5.57 -11.08 -6.02
N SER A 72 6.84 -10.68 -5.91
CA SER A 72 7.19 -9.26 -5.84
C SER A 72 6.77 -8.53 -7.11
N GLY A 73 6.38 -7.26 -6.97
CA GLY A 73 6.01 -6.40 -8.10
C GLY A 73 4.61 -6.65 -8.70
N VAL A 74 3.80 -7.58 -8.17
CA VAL A 74 2.45 -7.89 -8.72
C VAL A 74 1.39 -6.82 -8.42
N GLY A 75 1.68 -5.88 -7.51
CA GLY A 75 0.76 -4.79 -7.14
C GLY A 75 0.05 -4.99 -5.81
N LYS A 76 0.61 -5.76 -4.86
CA LYS A 76 0.01 -5.99 -3.53
C LYS A 76 -0.27 -4.69 -2.77
N ASN A 77 0.70 -3.77 -2.74
CA ASN A 77 0.54 -2.45 -2.11
C ASN A 77 -0.63 -1.66 -2.74
N TYR A 78 -0.79 -1.75 -4.06
CA TYR A 78 -1.91 -1.12 -4.76
C TYR A 78 -3.26 -1.66 -4.27
N ILE A 79 -3.41 -2.99 -4.19
CA ILE A 79 -4.63 -3.63 -3.70
C ILE A 79 -4.86 -3.30 -2.21
N ALA A 80 -3.82 -3.25 -1.38
CA ALA A 80 -3.93 -2.85 0.03
C ALA A 80 -4.51 -1.44 0.18
N ASN A 81 -3.98 -0.48 -0.59
CA ASN A 81 -4.50 0.89 -0.63
C ASN A 81 -5.95 0.94 -1.13
N TYR A 82 -6.28 0.15 -2.16
CA TYR A 82 -7.65 0.11 -2.68
C TYR A 82 -8.64 -0.44 -1.66
N ILE A 83 -8.29 -1.51 -0.94
CA ILE A 83 -9.08 -2.05 0.17
C ILE A 83 -9.26 -0.98 1.25
N HIS A 84 -8.19 -0.32 1.65
CA HIS A 84 -8.24 0.76 2.64
C HIS A 84 -9.21 1.86 2.22
N MET A 85 -9.09 2.38 1.00
CA MET A 85 -9.96 3.45 0.49
C MET A 85 -11.43 3.04 0.47
N THR A 86 -11.71 1.77 0.16
CA THR A 86 -13.07 1.21 0.17
C THR A 86 -13.63 1.18 1.60
N LEU A 87 -12.82 0.80 2.59
CA LEU A 87 -13.24 0.66 3.99
C LEU A 87 -13.25 1.99 4.76
N SER A 88 -12.38 2.94 4.41
CA SER A 88 -12.19 4.22 5.10
C SER A 88 -13.03 5.37 4.53
N SER A 89 -14.00 5.09 3.64
CA SER A 89 -14.78 6.11 2.95
C SER A 89 -13.91 7.14 2.22
N ASN A 90 -12.85 6.65 1.57
CA ASN A 90 -11.87 7.44 0.83
C ASN A 90 -11.01 8.39 1.68
N ASN A 91 -10.73 8.04 2.93
CA ASN A 91 -9.79 8.80 3.78
C ASN A 91 -8.37 8.21 3.72
N PRO A 92 -7.45 8.79 2.98
CA PRO A 92 -6.09 8.26 2.79
C PRO A 92 -5.17 8.45 3.99
N ASP A 93 -5.48 9.42 4.87
CA ASP A 93 -4.61 9.80 5.98
C ASP A 93 -4.60 8.76 7.10
N THR A 94 -5.48 7.77 7.00
CA THR A 94 -5.62 6.69 7.98
C THR A 94 -5.05 5.34 7.50
N PHE A 95 -4.19 5.34 6.46
CA PHE A 95 -3.43 4.17 6.03
C PHE A 95 -2.02 4.20 6.62
N ILE A 96 -1.75 3.30 7.56
CA ILE A 96 -0.46 3.20 8.23
C ILE A 96 0.35 2.08 7.58
N ASN A 97 1.41 2.45 6.86
CA ASN A 97 2.36 1.48 6.32
C ASN A 97 3.43 1.18 7.37
N MET A 98 3.42 -0.05 7.89
CA MET A 98 4.45 -0.56 8.76
C MET A 98 5.61 -1.07 7.91
N ASN A 99 6.71 -0.34 7.96
CA ASN A 99 8.00 -0.78 7.47
C ASN A 99 8.77 -1.36 8.66
N GLU A 100 10.09 -1.38 8.62
CA GLU A 100 10.95 -1.91 9.68
C GLU A 100 10.74 -1.29 11.07
N ASN A 101 10.11 -0.11 11.16
CA ASN A 101 9.80 0.56 12.43
C ASN A 101 8.33 0.38 12.78
N LEU A 102 8.07 -0.51 13.73
CA LEU A 102 6.74 -0.71 14.29
C LEU A 102 6.33 0.49 15.14
N MET A 103 5.06 0.87 15.04
CA MET A 103 4.46 1.83 15.95
C MET A 103 4.29 1.17 17.32
N ASN A 104 4.75 1.83 18.39
CA ASN A 104 4.57 1.30 19.74
C ASN A 104 3.10 1.40 20.19
N GLU A 105 2.75 0.66 21.25
CA GLU A 105 1.37 0.61 21.77
C GLU A 105 0.81 2.00 22.10
N SER A 106 1.60 2.85 22.73
CA SER A 106 1.15 4.19 23.14
C SER A 106 0.81 5.07 21.92
N ASP A 107 1.56 4.97 20.86
CA ASP A 107 1.32 5.74 19.63
C ASP A 107 0.13 5.19 18.85
N LEU A 108 -0.04 3.86 18.84
CA LEU A 108 -1.21 3.21 18.25
C LEU A 108 -2.51 3.63 18.97
N LEU A 109 -2.50 3.67 20.30
CA LEU A 109 -3.63 4.11 21.12
C LEU A 109 -3.95 5.59 20.88
N LYS A 110 -2.94 6.46 20.82
CA LYS A 110 -3.13 7.87 20.46
C LYS A 110 -3.73 8.01 19.07
N PHE A 111 -3.19 7.29 18.07
CA PHE A 111 -3.72 7.32 16.73
C PHE A 111 -5.18 6.85 16.67
N SER A 112 -5.52 5.79 17.39
CA SER A 112 -6.90 5.26 17.47
C SER A 112 -7.87 6.23 18.13
N SER A 113 -7.41 7.10 19.04
CA SER A 113 -8.25 8.13 19.65
C SER A 113 -8.56 9.31 18.72
N LEU A 114 -7.72 9.53 17.70
CA LEU A 114 -7.86 10.62 16.73
C LEU A 114 -8.65 10.22 15.49
N HIS A 115 -8.71 8.93 15.17
CA HIS A 115 -9.30 8.43 13.94
C HIS A 115 -10.36 7.36 14.23
N SER A 116 -11.53 7.51 13.65
CA SER A 116 -12.66 6.58 13.83
C SER A 116 -12.42 5.22 13.19
N TYR A 117 -11.56 5.14 12.17
CA TYR A 117 -11.15 3.92 11.48
C TYR A 117 -9.81 4.14 10.81
N PHE A 118 -8.98 3.09 10.75
CA PHE A 118 -7.71 3.10 10.01
C PHE A 118 -7.29 1.70 9.56
N THR A 119 -6.27 1.63 8.72
CA THR A 119 -5.70 0.36 8.27
C THR A 119 -4.23 0.30 8.62
N ILE A 120 -3.80 -0.82 9.19
CA ILE A 120 -2.40 -1.15 9.45
C ILE A 120 -1.95 -2.09 8.33
N TYR A 121 -0.95 -1.69 7.55
CA TYR A 121 -0.41 -2.47 6.46
C TYR A 121 1.03 -2.92 6.75
N PHE A 122 1.24 -4.22 6.85
CA PHE A 122 2.55 -4.85 7.01
C PHE A 122 3.08 -5.20 5.62
N ASN A 123 3.95 -4.33 5.11
CA ASN A 123 4.60 -4.53 3.81
C ASN A 123 5.79 -5.47 3.94
N ASP A 124 5.89 -6.47 3.04
CA ASP A 124 6.88 -7.54 3.14
C ASP A 124 6.87 -8.20 4.53
N PHE A 125 5.76 -8.85 4.84
CA PHE A 125 5.47 -9.51 6.12
C PHE A 125 6.64 -10.37 6.66
N GLU A 126 7.41 -10.98 5.78
CA GLU A 126 8.55 -11.83 6.12
C GLU A 126 9.66 -11.10 6.89
N ASN A 127 9.65 -9.77 6.86
CA ASN A 127 10.62 -8.94 7.59
C ASN A 127 10.25 -8.70 9.06
N PHE A 128 9.05 -9.11 9.47
CA PHE A 128 8.55 -8.86 10.83
C PHE A 128 8.65 -10.10 11.72
N ASN A 129 8.91 -9.86 13.01
CA ASN A 129 8.91 -10.93 13.99
C ASN A 129 7.47 -11.39 14.24
N LYS A 130 7.26 -12.72 14.27
CA LYS A 130 5.97 -13.34 14.55
C LYS A 130 5.32 -12.85 15.84
N LEU A 131 6.10 -12.70 16.92
CA LEU A 131 5.58 -12.25 18.22
C LEU A 131 5.07 -10.80 18.15
N GLU A 132 5.75 -9.94 17.41
CA GLU A 132 5.33 -8.56 17.21
C GLU A 132 3.98 -8.48 16.50
N ILE A 133 3.79 -9.28 15.46
CA ILE A 133 2.51 -9.34 14.73
C ILE A 133 1.38 -9.84 15.62
N LEU A 134 1.61 -10.91 16.39
CA LEU A 134 0.62 -11.44 17.32
C LEU A 134 0.25 -10.40 18.39
N ASN A 135 1.24 -9.65 18.89
CA ASN A 135 1.00 -8.54 19.81
C ASN A 135 0.10 -7.46 19.17
N TYR A 136 0.26 -7.14 17.88
CA TYR A 136 -0.64 -6.20 17.20
C TYR A 136 -2.08 -6.71 17.12
N PHE A 137 -2.29 -8.00 16.81
CA PHE A 137 -3.62 -8.59 16.85
C PHE A 137 -4.25 -8.47 18.24
N ASP A 138 -3.48 -8.78 19.28
CA ASP A 138 -3.94 -8.73 20.65
C ASP A 138 -4.24 -7.28 21.10
N LEU A 139 -3.40 -6.32 20.73
CA LEU A 139 -3.61 -4.90 21.01
C LEU A 139 -4.89 -4.38 20.35
N VAL A 140 -5.09 -4.68 19.07
CA VAL A 140 -6.29 -4.26 18.35
C VAL A 140 -7.55 -4.87 18.97
N LYS A 141 -7.52 -6.17 19.30
CA LYS A 141 -8.66 -6.88 19.91
C LYS A 141 -8.93 -6.40 21.34
N LYS A 142 -7.90 -6.38 22.20
CA LYS A 142 -8.00 -6.00 23.63
C LYS A 142 -8.54 -4.59 23.81
N ASN A 143 -8.05 -3.65 23.04
CA ASN A 143 -8.43 -2.25 23.14
C ASN A 143 -9.65 -1.89 22.25
N LYS A 144 -10.26 -2.87 21.59
CA LYS A 144 -11.40 -2.68 20.67
C LYS A 144 -11.14 -1.59 19.63
N ILE A 145 -9.92 -1.57 19.10
CA ILE A 145 -9.50 -0.58 18.12
C ILE A 145 -10.22 -0.87 16.78
N ASN A 146 -10.80 0.17 16.20
CA ASN A 146 -11.50 0.09 14.93
C ASN A 146 -10.49 0.18 13.75
N ALA A 147 -9.81 -0.92 13.48
CA ALA A 147 -8.78 -1.01 12.45
C ALA A 147 -8.82 -2.34 11.70
N SER A 148 -8.53 -2.30 10.40
CA SER A 148 -8.21 -3.51 9.63
C SER A 148 -6.70 -3.69 9.53
N ILE A 149 -6.26 -4.95 9.48
CA ILE A 149 -4.84 -5.30 9.35
C ILE A 149 -4.65 -5.99 8.01
N ILE A 150 -3.75 -5.48 7.18
CA ILE A 150 -3.42 -6.08 5.89
C ILE A 150 -1.97 -6.54 5.92
N PHE A 151 -1.72 -7.77 5.49
CA PHE A 151 -0.41 -8.37 5.34
C PHE A 151 -0.11 -8.60 3.87
N ASP A 152 1.13 -8.34 3.50
CA ASP A 152 1.69 -8.60 2.18
C ASP A 152 2.76 -9.68 2.32
N SER A 153 2.57 -10.80 1.62
CA SER A 153 3.50 -11.94 1.62
C SER A 153 3.81 -12.43 0.20
N LYS A 154 4.95 -13.08 0.02
CA LYS A 154 5.30 -13.76 -1.24
C LYS A 154 4.59 -15.10 -1.38
N SER A 155 4.33 -15.78 -0.25
CA SER A 155 3.69 -17.10 -0.18
C SER A 155 2.45 -17.07 0.72
N PRO A 156 1.47 -17.97 0.49
CA PRO A 156 0.37 -18.17 1.42
C PRO A 156 0.79 -18.96 2.68
N ASP A 157 2.01 -19.51 2.70
CA ASP A 157 2.51 -20.43 3.73
C ASP A 157 3.04 -19.63 4.93
N LEU A 158 2.11 -19.06 5.69
CA LEU A 158 2.39 -18.41 6.94
C LEU A 158 2.19 -19.36 8.10
N ASP A 159 2.72 -18.98 9.27
CA ASP A 159 2.50 -19.73 10.51
C ASP A 159 1.00 -19.92 10.81
N ASP A 160 0.62 -21.12 11.24
CA ASP A 160 -0.77 -21.51 11.51
C ASP A 160 -1.47 -20.58 12.52
N ILE A 161 -0.73 -20.06 13.51
CA ILE A 161 -1.29 -19.14 14.50
C ILE A 161 -1.69 -17.82 13.85
N ILE A 162 -0.88 -17.33 12.91
CA ILE A 162 -1.18 -16.12 12.15
C ILE A 162 -2.34 -16.40 11.19
N LEU A 163 -2.30 -17.51 10.47
CA LEU A 163 -3.34 -17.89 9.51
C LEU A 163 -4.73 -18.02 10.15
N LYS A 164 -4.82 -18.45 11.41
CA LYS A 164 -6.08 -18.50 12.19
C LYS A 164 -6.68 -17.11 12.46
N ASN A 165 -5.88 -16.05 12.40
CA ASN A 165 -6.33 -14.68 12.59
C ASN A 165 -6.67 -13.97 11.28
N ILE A 166 -6.50 -14.61 10.11
CA ILE A 166 -6.76 -14.02 8.80
C ILE A 166 -8.19 -14.33 8.37
N ASP A 167 -8.99 -13.28 8.12
CA ASP A 167 -10.38 -13.38 7.67
C ASP A 167 -10.48 -13.56 6.15
N TYR A 168 -9.60 -12.87 5.38
CA TYR A 168 -9.64 -12.87 3.92
C TYR A 168 -8.25 -13.12 3.33
N LYS A 169 -8.20 -13.92 2.25
CA LYS A 169 -6.98 -14.22 1.51
C LYS A 169 -7.15 -13.89 0.03
N PHE A 170 -6.20 -13.12 -0.54
CA PHE A 170 -6.19 -12.73 -1.95
C PHE A 170 -4.88 -13.17 -2.60
N HIS A 171 -4.97 -14.05 -3.57
CA HIS A 171 -3.85 -14.44 -4.42
C HIS A 171 -3.72 -13.47 -5.60
N LEU A 172 -2.62 -12.74 -5.66
CA LEU A 172 -2.26 -11.90 -6.78
C LEU A 172 -1.34 -12.67 -7.72
N LYS A 173 -1.88 -13.05 -8.88
CA LYS A 173 -1.15 -13.83 -9.87
C LYS A 173 -0.02 -13.02 -10.52
N PRO A 174 1.08 -13.69 -10.97
CA PRO A 174 2.10 -13.05 -11.78
C PRO A 174 1.53 -12.38 -13.03
N LEU A 175 2.18 -11.33 -13.53
CA LEU A 175 1.69 -10.59 -14.70
C LEU A 175 1.61 -11.48 -15.95
N MET A 176 2.53 -12.44 -16.11
CA MET A 176 2.50 -13.39 -17.21
C MET A 176 1.24 -14.28 -17.26
N GLU A 177 0.57 -14.51 -16.12
CA GLU A 177 -0.72 -15.21 -16.05
C GLU A 177 -1.92 -14.30 -16.32
N ARG A 178 -1.67 -12.98 -16.41
CA ARG A 178 -2.66 -11.93 -16.62
C ARG A 178 -2.38 -11.16 -17.92
N LYS A 179 -2.04 -11.85 -18.99
CA LYS A 179 -1.57 -11.25 -20.27
C LYS A 179 -2.56 -10.24 -20.87
N ASN A 180 -3.84 -10.43 -20.64
CA ASN A 180 -4.91 -9.52 -21.07
C ASN A 180 -4.85 -8.14 -20.36
N GLU A 181 -4.13 -8.04 -19.23
CA GLU A 181 -3.97 -6.79 -18.50
C GLU A 181 -2.74 -6.00 -18.95
N ILE A 182 -1.75 -6.65 -19.59
CA ILE A 182 -0.44 -6.04 -19.91
C ILE A 182 -0.60 -4.77 -20.73
N MET A 183 -1.37 -4.82 -21.83
CA MET A 183 -1.55 -3.67 -22.72
C MET A 183 -2.28 -2.51 -22.04
N GLN A 184 -3.22 -2.80 -21.16
CA GLN A 184 -3.95 -1.78 -20.41
C GLN A 184 -3.05 -1.09 -19.38
N LEU A 185 -2.25 -1.88 -18.67
CA LEU A 185 -1.24 -1.39 -17.73
C LEU A 185 -0.19 -0.55 -18.44
N PHE A 186 0.34 -1.06 -19.56
CA PHE A 186 1.33 -0.35 -20.36
C PHE A 186 0.80 1.00 -20.85
N LYS A 187 -0.38 1.03 -21.49
CA LYS A 187 -1.02 2.28 -21.93
C LYS A 187 -1.18 3.27 -20.79
N TYR A 188 -1.67 2.80 -19.64
CA TYR A 188 -1.85 3.64 -18.48
C TYR A 188 -0.54 4.27 -18.00
N TYR A 189 0.52 3.48 -17.82
CA TYR A 189 1.81 4.01 -17.38
C TYR A 189 2.44 4.90 -18.44
N PHE A 190 2.37 4.49 -19.68
CA PHE A 190 2.86 5.28 -20.82
C PHE A 190 2.19 6.65 -20.89
N ASP A 191 0.86 6.72 -20.82
CA ASP A 191 0.12 7.98 -20.82
C ASP A 191 0.45 8.83 -19.58
N THR A 192 0.60 8.21 -18.42
CA THR A 192 0.94 8.91 -17.17
C THR A 192 2.33 9.56 -17.23
N PHE A 193 3.30 8.89 -17.84
CA PHE A 193 4.67 9.39 -17.99
C PHE A 193 4.82 10.33 -19.18
N SER A 194 4.15 10.07 -20.30
CA SER A 194 4.22 10.91 -21.50
C SER A 194 3.55 12.27 -21.30
N GLN A 195 2.41 12.34 -20.60
CA GLN A 195 1.76 13.62 -20.22
C GLN A 195 2.66 14.53 -19.37
N LYS A 196 3.63 13.97 -18.67
CA LYS A 196 4.62 14.74 -17.90
C LYS A 196 5.79 15.25 -18.77
N LYS A 197 6.03 14.68 -19.94
CA LYS A 197 7.23 14.94 -20.76
C LYS A 197 6.94 15.35 -22.21
N PHE A 198 5.84 14.91 -22.81
CA PHE A 198 5.58 15.10 -24.25
C PHE A 198 4.09 15.34 -24.51
N GLU A 199 3.78 16.39 -25.29
CA GLU A 199 2.40 16.76 -25.67
C GLU A 199 1.78 15.90 -26.78
N LYS A 200 2.47 14.88 -27.31
CA LYS A 200 1.98 14.07 -28.44
C LYS A 200 1.65 12.64 -28.03
N LEU A 201 0.42 12.23 -28.29
CA LEU A 201 -0.01 10.83 -28.31
C LEU A 201 0.83 10.05 -29.34
N ILE A 202 1.63 9.11 -28.88
CA ILE A 202 2.34 8.18 -29.76
C ILE A 202 1.39 7.00 -30.01
N ASN A 203 1.16 6.70 -31.30
CA ASN A 203 0.45 5.47 -31.66
C ASN A 203 1.33 4.26 -31.35
N ILE A 204 0.83 3.37 -30.51
CA ILE A 204 1.51 2.13 -30.15
C ILE A 204 1.28 1.14 -31.31
N ASP A 205 2.37 0.75 -31.96
CA ASP A 205 2.33 -0.22 -33.06
C ASP A 205 2.01 -1.64 -32.54
N SER A 206 1.34 -2.44 -33.37
CA SER A 206 1.00 -3.84 -33.09
C SER A 206 2.22 -4.73 -32.82
N SER A 207 3.38 -4.36 -33.36
CA SER A 207 4.66 -5.02 -33.07
C SER A 207 5.05 -4.92 -31.61
N ILE A 208 4.78 -3.77 -30.95
CA ILE A 208 5.03 -3.53 -29.52
C ILE A 208 4.10 -4.41 -28.67
N GLU A 209 2.84 -4.54 -29.04
CA GLU A 209 1.88 -5.41 -28.34
C GLU A 209 2.36 -6.86 -28.31
N ASN A 210 2.87 -7.36 -29.43
CA ASN A 210 3.41 -8.71 -29.50
C ASN A 210 4.65 -8.90 -28.62
N LEU A 211 5.54 -7.91 -28.54
CA LEU A 211 6.72 -7.95 -27.67
C LEU A 211 6.31 -7.96 -26.19
N LEU A 212 5.43 -7.06 -25.78
CA LEU A 212 4.96 -6.94 -24.41
C LEU A 212 4.24 -8.20 -23.93
N THR A 213 3.41 -8.82 -24.77
CA THR A 213 2.66 -10.03 -24.40
C THR A 213 3.49 -11.31 -24.41
N LYS A 214 4.63 -11.34 -25.15
CA LYS A 214 5.57 -12.47 -25.16
C LYS A 214 6.58 -12.42 -24.01
N HIS A 215 6.84 -11.26 -23.46
CA HIS A 215 7.78 -11.10 -22.35
C HIS A 215 7.25 -11.77 -21.07
N ASN A 216 8.13 -12.37 -20.28
CA ASN A 216 7.76 -13.14 -19.10
C ASN A 216 7.51 -12.26 -17.86
N TRP A 217 7.92 -11.02 -17.86
CA TRP A 217 7.73 -10.05 -16.78
C TRP A 217 8.16 -10.57 -15.40
N PRO A 218 9.45 -10.96 -15.20
CA PRO A 218 9.91 -11.47 -13.92
C PRO A 218 9.73 -10.46 -12.76
N GLY A 219 9.82 -9.16 -13.04
CA GLY A 219 9.53 -8.10 -12.08
C GLY A 219 8.06 -7.65 -12.06
N ASN A 220 7.18 -8.36 -12.80
CA ASN A 220 5.75 -8.13 -12.83
C ASN A 220 5.36 -6.68 -13.24
N VAL A 221 4.35 -6.12 -12.57
CA VAL A 221 3.85 -4.75 -12.83
C VAL A 221 4.91 -3.70 -12.54
N PHE A 222 5.78 -3.95 -11.56
CA PHE A 222 6.86 -3.02 -11.22
C PHE A 222 7.88 -2.90 -12.37
N GLU A 223 8.23 -4.01 -13.01
CA GLU A 223 9.09 -4.01 -14.20
C GLU A 223 8.42 -3.26 -15.37
N LEU A 224 7.14 -3.57 -15.65
CA LEU A 224 6.37 -2.90 -16.70
C LEU A 224 6.27 -1.38 -16.49
N MET A 225 6.18 -0.94 -15.23
CA MET A 225 6.10 0.49 -14.88
C MET A 225 7.42 1.23 -15.12
N ASN A 226 8.57 0.51 -15.09
CA ASN A 226 9.91 1.09 -15.24
C ASN A 226 10.46 0.97 -16.70
N LEU A 227 9.65 0.58 -17.63
CA LEU A 227 9.98 0.49 -19.05
C LEU A 227 9.91 1.87 -19.71
#